data_c1f737f5c762891a7466e1254c8f8399
#
_entry.id   c1f737f5c762891a7466e1254c8f8399
#
_cell.length_a   1.000
_cell.length_b   1.000
_cell.length_c   1.000
_cell.angle_alpha   90.00
_cell.angle_beta   90.00
_cell.angle_gamma   90.00
#
_symmetry.space_group_name_H-M   'P 1'
#
loop_
_entity.id
_entity.type
_entity.pdbx_description
1 polymer ?
#
loop_
_entity_poly.entity_id
_entity_poly.type
_entity_poly.pdbx_seq_one_letter_code
_entity_poly.pdbx_strand_id
1 'polypeptide(L)'
;MWETLFGGLFWFIPVALCAAEMATIPGWETGGVFTWVSESLGERWGFAAIFYQFFEITVGYIPMLYFINGSLSYLFDWPVLNVNPHLKLISILIVFWILTFSQLGGTKYTAKIARIGFIFGIVIPAIILIGLAIAYVVAGNPVHMEVSWNSFFPDFTNVNSLVILVSFILSYMGVEASASHANEMANPKKQYPIAVFMLVIIAIVISSAGGLSIATVIPVNEINLSAGVNQTFATLINHYGSHLDWIVRIIAAFIGLGVLAEISAWIVGPSRAMYVAAQKGILPPVFKKVNKHDVPVPLVMFQGVIVTIWAIVLTLGGGGNNMSFMTSMSLTVVIYLMTYFLLFIGYLTLVLKRKTTDAQAAYQIPGGVVFKCIVGAVGFLTSLFAFIISFFPPDNIPGGNTGEYETILTVGFIVVLVLPFIIYEFRDKKNAVAIDPTRITTENAPEHHFFGHPKARGEFHITPHPDDVMQQDEDPKKVDDQKQVEEKKEVETKPESNEEKEQK
;
A
#
# COMPACT_ATOMS: atom_id res chain seq x y z
N MET A 1 -10.38 -2.69 -20.91
CA MET A 1 -9.30 -3.71 -21.07
C MET A 1 -7.96 -3.09 -21.39
N TRP A 2 -7.92 -2.09 -22.28
CA TRP A 2 -6.68 -1.38 -22.60
C TRP A 2 -6.03 -0.77 -21.34
N GLU A 3 -6.82 -0.13 -20.50
CA GLU A 3 -6.38 0.53 -19.26
C GLU A 3 -5.71 -0.45 -18.29
N THR A 4 -6.27 -1.65 -18.18
CA THR A 4 -5.71 -2.72 -17.33
C THR A 4 -4.36 -3.19 -17.85
N LEU A 5 -4.26 -3.41 -19.18
CA LEU A 5 -3.01 -3.82 -19.83
C LEU A 5 -1.96 -2.71 -19.74
N PHE A 6 -2.36 -1.47 -20.05
CA PHE A 6 -1.47 -0.32 -20.02
C PHE A 6 -0.93 -0.07 -18.61
N GLY A 7 -1.80 0.00 -17.61
CA GLY A 7 -1.40 0.17 -16.22
C GLY A 7 -0.49 -0.96 -15.71
N GLY A 8 -0.82 -2.21 -16.05
CA GLY A 8 -0.02 -3.37 -15.67
C GLY A 8 1.38 -3.38 -16.28
N LEU A 9 1.49 -3.10 -17.56
CA LEU A 9 2.77 -3.19 -18.28
C LEU A 9 3.66 -1.95 -18.10
N PHE A 10 3.05 -0.74 -18.17
CA PHE A 10 3.82 0.50 -18.21
C PHE A 10 3.90 1.21 -16.87
N TRP A 11 3.13 0.78 -15.86
CA TRP A 11 3.19 1.34 -14.53
C TRP A 11 3.57 0.31 -13.47
N PHE A 12 2.81 -0.79 -13.33
CA PHE A 12 2.99 -1.77 -12.26
C PHE A 12 4.37 -2.45 -12.32
N ILE A 13 4.76 -2.98 -13.50
CA ILE A 13 6.05 -3.63 -13.67
C ILE A 13 7.21 -2.67 -13.37
N PRO A 14 7.29 -1.44 -13.94
CA PRO A 14 8.32 -0.48 -13.60
C PRO A 14 8.43 -0.16 -12.11
N VAL A 15 7.29 0.08 -11.43
CA VAL A 15 7.30 0.34 -9.97
C VAL A 15 7.91 -0.84 -9.22
N ALA A 16 7.40 -2.04 -9.46
CA ALA A 16 7.85 -3.24 -8.75
C ALA A 16 9.34 -3.52 -8.96
N LEU A 17 9.84 -3.38 -10.19
CA LEU A 17 11.25 -3.64 -10.50
C LEU A 17 12.17 -2.57 -9.89
N CYS A 18 11.83 -1.29 -9.98
CA CYS A 18 12.60 -0.20 -9.38
C CYS A 18 12.64 -0.32 -7.85
N ALA A 19 11.48 -0.57 -7.23
CA ALA A 19 11.38 -0.78 -5.80
C ALA A 19 12.18 -1.98 -5.32
N ALA A 20 12.16 -3.11 -6.06
CA ALA A 20 12.94 -4.30 -5.73
C ALA A 20 14.45 -4.05 -5.77
N GLU A 21 14.94 -3.31 -6.76
CA GLU A 21 16.36 -2.98 -6.84
C GLU A 21 16.78 -2.09 -5.66
N MET A 22 15.95 -1.10 -5.27
CA MET A 22 16.21 -0.24 -4.12
C MET A 22 16.12 -1.00 -2.79
N ALA A 23 15.12 -1.86 -2.62
CA ALA A 23 14.90 -2.64 -1.40
C ALA A 23 15.99 -3.69 -1.14
N THR A 24 16.69 -4.14 -2.18
CA THR A 24 17.75 -5.15 -2.07
C THR A 24 19.16 -4.57 -1.95
N ILE A 25 19.30 -3.24 -1.83
CA ILE A 25 20.56 -2.59 -1.45
C ILE A 25 20.81 -2.85 0.04
N PRO A 26 21.99 -3.33 0.43
CA PRO A 26 22.31 -3.58 1.84
C PRO A 26 22.08 -2.34 2.72
N GLY A 27 21.31 -2.50 3.79
CA GLY A 27 20.93 -1.43 4.73
C GLY A 27 19.68 -0.63 4.36
N TRP A 28 19.04 -0.94 3.22
CA TRP A 28 17.81 -0.25 2.77
C TRP A 28 16.55 -1.10 2.94
N GLU A 29 16.67 -2.30 3.50
CA GLU A 29 15.60 -3.30 3.57
C GLU A 29 14.44 -2.88 4.47
N THR A 30 14.74 -2.20 5.58
CA THR A 30 13.77 -2.00 6.67
C THR A 30 12.99 -0.71 6.60
N GLY A 31 13.44 0.27 5.84
CA GLY A 31 12.84 1.61 5.84
C GLY A 31 11.82 1.87 4.73
N GLY A 32 11.65 0.94 3.79
CA GLY A 32 10.75 1.12 2.66
C GLY A 32 11.01 2.41 1.88
N VAL A 33 9.94 3.02 1.36
CA VAL A 33 10.03 4.24 0.54
C VAL A 33 10.72 5.40 1.27
N PHE A 34 10.56 5.51 2.60
CA PHE A 34 11.25 6.54 3.37
C PHE A 34 12.77 6.45 3.22
N THR A 35 13.34 5.27 3.43
CA THR A 35 14.79 5.05 3.30
C THR A 35 15.25 5.24 1.85
N TRP A 36 14.57 4.63 0.90
CA TRP A 36 14.95 4.69 -0.51
C TRP A 36 15.03 6.12 -1.04
N VAL A 37 14.04 6.95 -0.70
CA VAL A 37 14.01 8.35 -1.12
C VAL A 37 14.97 9.20 -0.28
N SER A 38 15.10 8.95 1.03
CA SER A 38 16.04 9.69 1.88
C SER A 38 17.48 9.52 1.43
N GLU A 39 17.89 8.29 1.14
CA GLU A 39 19.26 7.96 0.72
C GLU A 39 19.59 8.44 -0.69
N SER A 40 18.58 8.56 -1.56
CA SER A 40 18.78 9.03 -2.94
C SER A 40 18.62 10.54 -3.11
N LEU A 41 17.68 11.17 -2.42
CA LEU A 41 17.30 12.59 -2.59
C LEU A 41 17.46 13.44 -1.33
N GLY A 42 17.68 12.82 -0.17
CA GLY A 42 17.81 13.47 1.12
C GLY A 42 16.56 13.36 2.00
N GLU A 43 16.77 13.48 3.33
CA GLU A 43 15.76 13.22 4.38
C GLU A 43 14.45 14.00 4.20
N ARG A 44 14.52 15.24 3.76
CA ARG A 44 13.34 16.09 3.51
C ARG A 44 12.39 15.47 2.48
N TRP A 45 12.94 14.90 1.40
CA TRP A 45 12.17 14.24 0.35
C TRP A 45 11.68 12.86 0.78
N GLY A 46 12.50 12.12 1.58
CA GLY A 46 12.08 10.87 2.18
C GLY A 46 10.89 11.07 3.11
N PHE A 47 10.92 12.13 3.94
CA PHE A 47 9.77 12.47 4.77
C PHE A 47 8.54 12.85 3.94
N ALA A 48 8.70 13.62 2.88
CA ALA A 48 7.58 13.95 1.99
C ALA A 48 6.96 12.67 1.37
N ALA A 49 7.79 11.73 0.91
CA ALA A 49 7.32 10.47 0.32
C ALA A 49 6.47 9.65 1.30
N ILE A 50 6.95 9.44 2.55
CA ILE A 50 6.20 8.67 3.55
C ILE A 50 4.97 9.43 4.03
N PHE A 51 5.01 10.75 4.05
CA PHE A 51 3.87 11.59 4.39
C PHE A 51 2.75 11.44 3.35
N TYR A 52 3.08 11.46 2.06
CA TYR A 52 2.10 11.25 1.00
C TYR A 52 1.51 9.83 1.09
N GLN A 53 2.34 8.81 1.33
CA GLN A 53 1.87 7.43 1.52
C GLN A 53 0.96 7.28 2.75
N PHE A 54 1.21 8.01 3.84
CA PHE A 54 0.33 8.03 5.00
C PHE A 54 -0.98 8.75 4.73
N PHE A 55 -0.95 9.88 4.01
CA PHE A 55 -2.16 10.65 3.73
C PHE A 55 -3.03 10.02 2.65
N GLU A 56 -2.44 9.40 1.63
CA GLU A 56 -3.22 8.76 0.57
C GLU A 56 -4.14 7.69 1.12
N ILE A 57 -3.65 6.83 2.02
CA ILE A 57 -4.48 5.78 2.60
C ILE A 57 -5.62 6.34 3.45
N THR A 58 -5.46 7.53 4.05
CA THR A 58 -6.55 8.17 4.79
C THR A 58 -7.73 8.53 3.90
N VAL A 59 -7.46 8.91 2.66
CA VAL A 59 -8.48 9.12 1.62
C VAL A 59 -8.93 7.79 1.03
N GLY A 60 -7.99 6.87 0.80
CA GLY A 60 -8.21 5.54 0.21
C GLY A 60 -9.15 4.65 1.02
N TYR A 61 -9.27 4.86 2.33
CA TYR A 61 -10.30 4.16 3.11
C TYR A 61 -11.73 4.52 2.67
N ILE A 62 -11.97 5.70 2.12
CA ILE A 62 -13.34 6.14 1.80
C ILE A 62 -13.97 5.27 0.70
N PRO A 63 -13.34 5.05 -0.48
CA PRO A 63 -13.93 4.15 -1.48
C PRO A 63 -14.05 2.70 -0.98
N MET A 64 -13.10 2.21 -0.16
CA MET A 64 -13.20 0.88 0.46
C MET A 64 -14.42 0.80 1.40
N LEU A 65 -14.62 1.81 2.24
CA LEU A 65 -15.77 1.90 3.15
C LEU A 65 -17.10 2.02 2.40
N TYR A 66 -17.13 2.77 1.28
CA TYR A 66 -18.31 2.84 0.42
C TYR A 66 -18.63 1.47 -0.17
N PHE A 67 -17.62 0.71 -0.56
CA PHE A 67 -17.81 -0.64 -1.08
C PHE A 67 -18.33 -1.62 -0.01
N ILE A 68 -17.82 -1.54 1.22
CA ILE A 68 -18.38 -2.27 2.37
C ILE A 68 -19.84 -1.88 2.60
N ASN A 69 -20.13 -0.59 2.59
CA ASN A 69 -21.50 -0.09 2.79
C ASN A 69 -22.45 -0.56 1.68
N GLY A 70 -21.98 -0.59 0.43
CA GLY A 70 -22.68 -1.21 -0.68
C GLY A 70 -22.96 -2.69 -0.42
N SER A 71 -21.97 -3.45 0.04
CA SER A 71 -22.15 -4.87 0.41
C SER A 71 -23.13 -5.07 1.57
N LEU A 72 -23.09 -4.21 2.61
CA LEU A 72 -24.03 -4.24 3.73
C LEU A 72 -25.46 -3.94 3.27
N SER A 73 -25.65 -3.06 2.27
CA SER A 73 -26.97 -2.76 1.74
C SER A 73 -27.64 -3.97 1.08
N TYR A 74 -26.85 -4.81 0.41
CA TYR A 74 -27.32 -6.09 -0.15
C TYR A 74 -27.49 -7.15 0.92
N LEU A 75 -26.57 -7.28 1.88
CA LEU A 75 -26.65 -8.24 2.97
C LEU A 75 -27.94 -8.09 3.79
N PHE A 76 -28.28 -6.84 4.15
CA PHE A 76 -29.44 -6.52 4.97
C PHE A 76 -30.71 -6.22 4.16
N ASP A 77 -30.64 -6.28 2.83
CA ASP A 77 -31.74 -5.86 1.95
C ASP A 77 -32.23 -4.45 2.28
N TRP A 78 -31.27 -3.55 2.47
CA TRP A 78 -31.54 -2.17 2.88
C TRP A 78 -30.85 -1.17 1.94
N PRO A 79 -31.41 -0.94 0.73
CA PRO A 79 -30.78 -0.07 -0.28
C PRO A 79 -30.56 1.37 0.20
N VAL A 80 -31.43 1.88 1.10
CA VAL A 80 -31.34 3.23 1.66
C VAL A 80 -30.00 3.47 2.37
N LEU A 81 -29.41 2.43 2.93
CA LEU A 81 -28.10 2.50 3.60
C LEU A 81 -27.00 3.01 2.64
N ASN A 82 -27.05 2.64 1.36
CA ASN A 82 -26.04 3.04 0.38
C ASN A 82 -26.42 4.34 -0.37
N VAL A 83 -27.70 4.70 -0.44
CA VAL A 83 -28.19 5.84 -1.21
C VAL A 83 -28.26 7.11 -0.35
N ASN A 84 -28.70 7.01 0.90
CA ASN A 84 -28.82 8.18 1.79
C ASN A 84 -27.44 8.59 2.32
N PRO A 85 -26.95 9.81 2.03
CA PRO A 85 -25.60 10.23 2.39
C PRO A 85 -25.36 10.28 3.91
N HIS A 86 -26.36 10.63 4.71
CA HIS A 86 -26.23 10.70 6.18
C HIS A 86 -26.14 9.30 6.79
N LEU A 87 -26.99 8.36 6.36
CA LEU A 87 -26.93 6.97 6.82
C LEU A 87 -25.63 6.30 6.38
N LYS A 88 -25.21 6.55 5.14
CA LYS A 88 -23.93 6.09 4.60
C LYS A 88 -22.76 6.60 5.44
N LEU A 89 -22.72 7.91 5.74
CA LEU A 89 -21.68 8.51 6.56
C LEU A 89 -21.61 7.86 7.97
N ILE A 90 -22.75 7.73 8.63
CA ILE A 90 -22.80 7.11 9.97
C ILE A 90 -22.31 5.66 9.91
N SER A 91 -22.80 4.88 8.94
CA SER A 91 -22.40 3.48 8.77
C SER A 91 -20.91 3.31 8.53
N ILE A 92 -20.33 4.07 7.60
CA ILE A 92 -18.89 3.94 7.29
C ILE A 92 -18.01 4.39 8.46
N LEU A 93 -18.42 5.40 9.22
CA LEU A 93 -17.68 5.83 10.41
C LEU A 93 -17.73 4.78 11.52
N ILE A 94 -18.89 4.17 11.76
CA ILE A 94 -19.01 3.07 12.74
C ILE A 94 -18.09 1.92 12.36
N VAL A 95 -18.13 1.47 11.10
CA VAL A 95 -17.28 0.38 10.61
C VAL A 95 -15.80 0.74 10.76
N PHE A 96 -15.40 1.93 10.32
CA PHE A 96 -14.01 2.37 10.36
C PHE A 96 -13.46 2.44 11.79
N TRP A 97 -14.21 3.04 12.72
CA TRP A 97 -13.75 3.18 14.10
C TRP A 97 -13.72 1.84 14.85
N ILE A 98 -14.67 0.92 14.60
CA ILE A 98 -14.62 -0.44 15.13
C ILE A 98 -13.33 -1.15 14.66
N LEU A 99 -13.01 -1.07 13.36
CA LEU A 99 -11.78 -1.64 12.82
C LEU A 99 -10.54 -0.99 13.44
N THR A 100 -10.51 0.34 13.52
CA THR A 100 -9.39 1.09 14.10
C THR A 100 -9.11 0.66 15.54
N PHE A 101 -10.14 0.62 16.39
CA PHE A 101 -9.98 0.18 17.77
C PHE A 101 -9.58 -1.29 17.88
N SER A 102 -10.07 -2.16 16.99
CA SER A 102 -9.67 -3.57 16.98
C SER A 102 -8.17 -3.75 16.71
N GLN A 103 -7.57 -2.89 15.89
CA GLN A 103 -6.14 -2.95 15.54
C GLN A 103 -5.22 -2.42 16.65
N LEU A 104 -5.73 -1.71 17.64
CA LEU A 104 -4.94 -1.30 18.81
C LEU A 104 -4.49 -2.48 19.69
N GLY A 105 -5.14 -3.64 19.54
CA GLY A 105 -4.73 -4.91 20.16
C GLY A 105 -3.50 -5.57 19.53
N GLY A 106 -2.93 -4.97 18.47
CA GLY A 106 -1.78 -5.49 17.74
C GLY A 106 -2.18 -6.25 16.46
N THR A 107 -1.18 -6.51 15.62
CA THR A 107 -1.36 -7.09 14.28
C THR A 107 -1.20 -8.60 14.21
N LYS A 108 -1.12 -9.29 15.36
CA LYS A 108 -0.85 -10.74 15.43
C LYS A 108 -1.78 -11.60 14.55
N TYR A 109 -3.04 -11.21 14.44
CA TYR A 109 -4.04 -11.96 13.66
C TYR A 109 -4.34 -11.31 12.29
N THR A 110 -3.80 -10.13 12.01
CA THR A 110 -4.13 -9.36 10.79
C THR A 110 -3.79 -10.15 9.53
N ALA A 111 -2.62 -10.78 9.46
CA ALA A 111 -2.22 -11.58 8.30
C ALA A 111 -3.13 -12.79 8.06
N LYS A 112 -3.60 -13.46 9.15
CA LYS A 112 -4.55 -14.59 9.04
C LYS A 112 -5.91 -14.10 8.56
N ILE A 113 -6.39 -12.98 9.09
CA ILE A 113 -7.66 -12.34 8.69
C ILE A 113 -7.57 -11.90 7.24
N ALA A 114 -6.50 -11.22 6.84
CA ALA A 114 -6.27 -10.79 5.46
C ALA A 114 -6.27 -11.98 4.48
N ARG A 115 -5.60 -13.08 4.83
CA ARG A 115 -5.58 -14.28 4.00
C ARG A 115 -6.96 -14.91 3.84
N ILE A 116 -7.72 -15.03 4.92
CA ILE A 116 -9.09 -15.57 4.87
C ILE A 116 -10.00 -14.64 4.05
N GLY A 117 -9.91 -13.32 4.31
CA GLY A 117 -10.66 -12.30 3.57
C GLY A 117 -10.33 -12.32 2.08
N PHE A 118 -9.06 -12.46 1.71
CA PHE A 118 -8.66 -12.59 0.31
C PHE A 118 -9.28 -13.80 -0.39
N ILE A 119 -9.23 -14.99 0.24
CA ILE A 119 -9.76 -16.20 -0.37
C ILE A 119 -11.29 -16.14 -0.48
N PHE A 120 -11.99 -15.85 0.61
CA PHE A 120 -13.45 -15.89 0.66
C PHE A 120 -14.11 -14.62 0.12
N GLY A 121 -13.46 -13.46 0.26
CA GLY A 121 -14.03 -12.18 -0.14
C GLY A 121 -13.63 -11.71 -1.55
N ILE A 122 -12.55 -12.25 -2.12
CA ILE A 122 -12.06 -11.86 -3.45
C ILE A 122 -12.02 -13.05 -4.39
N VAL A 123 -11.22 -14.09 -4.09
CA VAL A 123 -10.95 -15.19 -5.05
C VAL A 123 -12.21 -15.99 -5.37
N ILE A 124 -12.92 -16.46 -4.34
CA ILE A 124 -14.14 -17.26 -4.53
C ILE A 124 -15.24 -16.44 -5.22
N PRO A 125 -15.60 -15.23 -4.78
CA PRO A 125 -16.56 -14.39 -5.49
C PRO A 125 -16.16 -14.11 -6.94
N ALA A 126 -14.88 -13.80 -7.21
CA ALA A 126 -14.41 -13.57 -8.57
C ALA A 126 -14.62 -14.78 -9.49
N ILE A 127 -14.29 -15.98 -9.03
CA ILE A 127 -14.50 -17.22 -9.80
C ILE A 127 -15.99 -17.45 -10.05
N ILE A 128 -16.84 -17.25 -9.04
CA ILE A 128 -18.30 -17.41 -9.17
C ILE A 128 -18.85 -16.37 -10.15
N LEU A 129 -18.45 -15.09 -10.03
CA LEU A 129 -18.90 -14.02 -10.90
C LEU A 129 -18.59 -14.29 -12.37
N ILE A 130 -17.33 -14.65 -12.66
CA ILE A 130 -16.86 -14.96 -14.01
C ILE A 130 -17.61 -16.19 -14.53
N GLY A 131 -17.76 -17.23 -13.73
CA GLY A 131 -18.50 -18.44 -14.11
C GLY A 131 -19.96 -18.17 -14.44
N LEU A 132 -20.65 -17.37 -13.61
CA LEU A 132 -22.05 -16.99 -13.87
C LEU A 132 -22.18 -16.11 -15.13
N ALA A 133 -21.27 -15.17 -15.34
CA ALA A 133 -21.30 -14.34 -16.56
C ALA A 133 -21.06 -15.17 -17.82
N ILE A 134 -20.12 -16.11 -17.81
CA ILE A 134 -19.90 -17.04 -18.92
C ILE A 134 -21.16 -17.90 -19.16
N ALA A 135 -21.77 -18.45 -18.13
CA ALA A 135 -22.99 -19.25 -18.24
C ALA A 135 -24.14 -18.42 -18.84
N TYR A 136 -24.28 -17.16 -18.43
CA TYR A 136 -25.28 -16.22 -18.93
C TYR A 136 -25.11 -15.97 -20.43
N VAL A 137 -23.86 -15.71 -20.89
CA VAL A 137 -23.54 -15.46 -22.31
C VAL A 137 -23.74 -16.73 -23.17
N VAL A 138 -23.26 -17.88 -22.70
CA VAL A 138 -23.40 -19.17 -23.40
C VAL A 138 -24.88 -19.59 -23.55
N ALA A 139 -25.73 -19.21 -22.59
CA ALA A 139 -27.17 -19.43 -22.69
C ALA A 139 -27.86 -18.54 -23.75
N GLY A 140 -27.12 -17.65 -24.42
CA GLY A 140 -27.66 -16.78 -25.48
C GLY A 140 -28.43 -15.58 -24.97
N ASN A 141 -28.25 -15.19 -23.70
CA ASN A 141 -28.90 -14.01 -23.14
C ASN A 141 -28.33 -12.70 -23.69
N PRO A 142 -29.11 -11.61 -23.72
CA PRO A 142 -28.67 -10.32 -24.25
C PRO A 142 -27.54 -9.74 -23.39
N VAL A 143 -26.50 -9.22 -24.04
CA VAL A 143 -25.36 -8.57 -23.41
C VAL A 143 -25.40 -7.06 -23.63
N HIS A 144 -25.02 -6.28 -22.64
CA HIS A 144 -25.02 -4.81 -22.71
C HIS A 144 -23.68 -4.22 -23.21
N MET A 145 -22.68 -5.05 -23.45
CA MET A 145 -21.39 -4.59 -23.96
C MET A 145 -21.23 -4.97 -25.44
N GLU A 146 -20.58 -4.09 -26.20
CA GLU A 146 -20.11 -4.38 -27.54
C GLU A 146 -18.65 -4.87 -27.49
N VAL A 147 -18.38 -6.08 -28.00
CA VAL A 147 -17.03 -6.61 -28.12
C VAL A 147 -16.51 -6.33 -29.54
N SER A 148 -15.79 -5.22 -29.68
CA SER A 148 -15.18 -4.80 -30.92
C SER A 148 -13.77 -4.25 -30.70
N TRP A 149 -12.95 -4.15 -31.75
CA TRP A 149 -11.67 -3.46 -31.64
C TRP A 149 -11.82 -1.99 -31.28
N ASN A 150 -12.91 -1.34 -31.68
CA ASN A 150 -13.19 0.05 -31.33
C ASN A 150 -13.54 0.24 -29.86
N SER A 151 -14.20 -0.74 -29.24
CA SER A 151 -14.51 -0.70 -27.82
C SER A 151 -13.36 -1.16 -26.91
N PHE A 152 -12.31 -1.74 -27.50
CA PHE A 152 -11.11 -2.15 -26.76
C PHE A 152 -10.25 -0.96 -26.33
N PHE A 153 -10.12 0.05 -27.20
CA PHE A 153 -9.35 1.25 -26.91
C PHE A 153 -10.27 2.37 -26.43
N PRO A 154 -9.82 3.20 -25.48
CA PRO A 154 -10.55 4.41 -25.11
C PRO A 154 -10.49 5.43 -26.27
N ASP A 155 -11.40 6.39 -26.24
CA ASP A 155 -11.31 7.55 -27.11
C ASP A 155 -10.16 8.46 -26.67
N PHE A 156 -9.01 8.35 -27.32
CA PHE A 156 -7.82 9.17 -27.04
C PHE A 156 -8.01 10.65 -27.36
N THR A 157 -9.07 11.04 -28.06
CA THR A 157 -9.39 12.44 -28.35
C THR A 157 -10.19 13.09 -27.22
N ASN A 158 -10.80 12.29 -26.34
CA ASN A 158 -11.54 12.73 -25.17
C ASN A 158 -10.77 12.39 -23.87
N VAL A 159 -10.19 13.41 -23.24
CA VAL A 159 -9.39 13.22 -22.01
C VAL A 159 -10.23 12.62 -20.89
N ASN A 160 -11.52 12.99 -20.79
CA ASN A 160 -12.40 12.50 -19.72
C ASN A 160 -12.66 10.99 -19.82
N SER A 161 -12.59 10.39 -21.03
CA SER A 161 -12.69 8.95 -21.19
C SER A 161 -11.46 8.21 -20.66
N LEU A 162 -10.30 8.88 -20.60
CA LEU A 162 -9.06 8.32 -20.10
C LEU A 162 -8.98 8.29 -18.57
N VAL A 163 -9.84 9.04 -17.86
CA VAL A 163 -9.84 9.11 -16.39
C VAL A 163 -10.09 7.74 -15.75
N ILE A 164 -10.75 6.83 -16.44
CA ILE A 164 -10.95 5.45 -15.99
C ILE A 164 -9.61 4.74 -15.71
N LEU A 165 -8.53 5.07 -16.45
CA LEU A 165 -7.18 4.54 -16.20
C LEU A 165 -6.71 4.79 -14.76
N VAL A 166 -7.11 5.90 -14.15
CA VAL A 166 -6.77 6.25 -12.76
C VAL A 166 -7.22 5.15 -11.79
N SER A 167 -8.42 4.61 -11.98
CA SER A 167 -8.94 3.51 -11.16
C SER A 167 -8.13 2.23 -11.30
N PHE A 168 -7.65 1.93 -12.52
CA PHE A 168 -6.80 0.76 -12.74
C PHE A 168 -5.40 0.95 -12.18
N ILE A 169 -4.84 2.15 -12.24
CA ILE A 169 -3.56 2.46 -11.59
C ILE A 169 -3.69 2.31 -10.07
N LEU A 170 -4.79 2.81 -9.47
CA LEU A 170 -5.06 2.61 -8.03
C LEU A 170 -5.06 1.13 -7.65
N SER A 171 -5.65 0.26 -8.48
CA SER A 171 -5.71 -1.18 -8.21
C SER A 171 -4.33 -1.87 -8.18
N TYR A 172 -3.31 -1.23 -8.74
CA TYR A 172 -1.92 -1.72 -8.77
C TYR A 172 -1.02 -1.05 -7.74
N MET A 173 -1.47 0.03 -7.09
CA MET A 173 -0.69 0.75 -6.07
C MET A 173 -0.43 -0.12 -4.84
N GLY A 174 0.69 0.14 -4.14
CA GLY A 174 1.12 -0.65 -2.98
C GLY A 174 2.05 -1.82 -3.32
N VAL A 175 2.35 -2.06 -4.60
CA VAL A 175 3.26 -3.14 -5.02
C VAL A 175 4.68 -2.97 -4.47
N GLU A 176 5.11 -1.73 -4.23
CA GLU A 176 6.43 -1.44 -3.63
C GLU A 176 6.55 -2.01 -2.21
N ALA A 177 5.45 -2.19 -1.48
CA ALA A 177 5.46 -2.84 -0.18
C ALA A 177 5.97 -4.29 -0.27
N SER A 178 5.72 -4.99 -1.38
CA SER A 178 6.22 -6.34 -1.63
C SER A 178 7.74 -6.39 -1.81
N ALA A 179 8.35 -5.27 -2.22
CA ALA A 179 9.78 -5.20 -2.49
C ALA A 179 10.62 -5.38 -1.22
N SER A 180 10.13 -4.99 -0.05
CA SER A 180 10.79 -5.21 1.24
C SER A 180 11.02 -6.70 1.54
N HIS A 181 10.18 -7.59 1.00
CA HIS A 181 10.31 -9.05 1.16
C HIS A 181 11.23 -9.69 0.11
N ALA A 182 11.76 -8.93 -0.85
CA ALA A 182 12.63 -9.49 -1.89
C ALA A 182 13.90 -10.14 -1.30
N ASN A 183 14.44 -9.60 -0.20
CA ASN A 183 15.61 -10.15 0.49
C ASN A 183 15.34 -11.47 1.23
N GLU A 184 14.08 -11.79 1.51
CA GLU A 184 13.70 -13.06 2.15
C GLU A 184 13.69 -14.24 1.16
N MET A 185 13.79 -13.96 -0.15
CA MET A 185 13.78 -14.97 -1.19
C MET A 185 15.14 -15.66 -1.32
N ALA A 186 15.14 -16.98 -1.56
CA ALA A 186 16.36 -17.77 -1.74
C ALA A 186 17.19 -17.31 -2.96
N ASN A 187 16.54 -16.82 -4.01
CA ASN A 187 17.19 -16.26 -5.20
C ASN A 187 16.40 -15.05 -5.71
N PRO A 188 16.59 -13.86 -5.12
CA PRO A 188 15.85 -12.64 -5.47
C PRO A 188 15.95 -12.30 -6.97
N LYS A 189 17.13 -12.50 -7.59
CA LYS A 189 17.36 -12.20 -9.02
C LYS A 189 16.43 -12.92 -9.98
N LYS A 190 15.99 -14.14 -9.64
CA LYS A 190 15.11 -14.94 -10.49
C LYS A 190 13.69 -14.96 -9.97
N GLN A 191 13.51 -15.14 -8.66
CA GLN A 191 12.21 -15.39 -8.07
C GLN A 191 11.34 -14.13 -8.02
N TYR A 192 11.94 -12.97 -7.72
CA TYR A 192 11.16 -11.73 -7.59
C TYR A 192 10.54 -11.28 -8.94
N PRO A 193 11.29 -11.17 -10.05
CA PRO A 193 10.69 -10.81 -11.34
C PRO A 193 9.60 -11.77 -11.79
N ILE A 194 9.78 -13.08 -11.57
CA ILE A 194 8.77 -14.09 -11.90
C ILE A 194 7.51 -13.87 -11.06
N ALA A 195 7.66 -13.65 -9.76
CA ALA A 195 6.53 -13.40 -8.87
C ALA A 195 5.75 -12.13 -9.27
N VAL A 196 6.46 -11.03 -9.56
CA VAL A 196 5.87 -9.77 -10.04
C VAL A 196 5.13 -10.00 -11.36
N PHE A 197 5.76 -10.68 -12.32
CA PHE A 197 5.16 -10.94 -13.62
C PHE A 197 3.90 -11.82 -13.51
N MET A 198 3.93 -12.85 -12.67
CA MET A 198 2.74 -13.67 -12.37
C MET A 198 1.64 -12.84 -11.72
N LEU A 199 2.00 -11.96 -10.78
CA LEU A 199 1.04 -11.09 -10.11
C LEU A 199 0.37 -10.12 -11.10
N VAL A 200 1.13 -9.55 -12.03
CA VAL A 200 0.60 -8.70 -13.12
C VAL A 200 -0.41 -9.47 -13.98
N ILE A 201 -0.07 -10.69 -14.42
CA ILE A 201 -0.97 -11.51 -15.22
C ILE A 201 -2.26 -11.81 -14.46
N ILE A 202 -2.16 -12.23 -13.20
CA ILE A 202 -3.31 -12.53 -12.35
C ILE A 202 -4.18 -11.28 -12.18
N ALA A 203 -3.57 -10.13 -11.89
CA ALA A 203 -4.27 -8.88 -11.71
C ALA A 203 -5.00 -8.43 -13.00
N ILE A 204 -4.32 -8.51 -14.16
CA ILE A 204 -4.93 -8.20 -15.47
C ILE A 204 -6.10 -9.14 -15.76
N VAL A 205 -5.93 -10.45 -15.56
CA VAL A 205 -6.98 -11.44 -15.84
C VAL A 205 -8.20 -11.23 -14.93
N ILE A 206 -7.99 -11.07 -13.61
CA ILE A 206 -9.09 -10.90 -12.66
C ILE A 206 -9.80 -9.56 -12.90
N SER A 207 -9.07 -8.47 -13.07
CA SER A 207 -9.66 -7.15 -13.29
C SER A 207 -10.42 -7.09 -14.62
N SER A 208 -9.85 -7.63 -15.69
CA SER A 208 -10.50 -7.66 -17.01
C SER A 208 -11.73 -8.56 -17.02
N ALA A 209 -11.61 -9.79 -16.50
CA ALA A 209 -12.73 -10.73 -16.49
C ALA A 209 -13.84 -10.26 -15.54
N GLY A 210 -13.49 -9.71 -14.38
CA GLY A 210 -14.46 -9.10 -13.46
C GLY A 210 -15.20 -7.92 -14.08
N GLY A 211 -14.48 -6.98 -14.69
CA GLY A 211 -15.05 -5.82 -15.38
C GLY A 211 -15.96 -6.23 -16.55
N LEU A 212 -15.54 -7.21 -17.37
CA LEU A 212 -16.37 -7.75 -18.45
C LEU A 212 -17.63 -8.43 -17.91
N SER A 213 -17.53 -9.14 -16.78
CA SER A 213 -18.71 -9.77 -16.15
C SER A 213 -19.74 -8.73 -15.73
N ILE A 214 -19.30 -7.59 -15.20
CA ILE A 214 -20.19 -6.46 -14.84
C ILE A 214 -20.82 -5.88 -16.11
N ALA A 215 -19.99 -5.55 -17.12
CA ALA A 215 -20.43 -4.93 -18.36
C ALA A 215 -21.38 -5.83 -19.19
N THR A 216 -21.36 -7.14 -18.98
CA THR A 216 -22.25 -8.09 -19.63
C THR A 216 -23.71 -7.84 -19.25
N VAL A 217 -24.00 -7.57 -17.98
CA VAL A 217 -25.38 -7.57 -17.45
C VAL A 217 -25.85 -6.23 -16.91
N ILE A 218 -24.97 -5.25 -16.69
CA ILE A 218 -25.31 -3.94 -16.15
C ILE A 218 -25.07 -2.87 -17.22
N PRO A 219 -26.11 -2.12 -17.65
CA PRO A 219 -25.92 -0.93 -18.48
C PRO A 219 -25.06 0.11 -17.78
N VAL A 220 -24.21 0.81 -18.54
CA VAL A 220 -23.23 1.76 -17.97
C VAL A 220 -23.85 2.89 -17.15
N ASN A 221 -25.05 3.33 -17.54
CA ASN A 221 -25.80 4.39 -16.85
C ASN A 221 -26.51 3.93 -15.55
N GLU A 222 -26.54 2.62 -15.29
CA GLU A 222 -27.19 2.03 -14.12
C GLU A 222 -26.17 1.49 -13.09
N ILE A 223 -24.87 1.54 -13.43
CA ILE A 223 -23.82 1.04 -12.54
C ILE A 223 -23.73 1.90 -11.26
N ASN A 224 -23.86 1.23 -10.12
CA ASN A 224 -23.48 1.79 -8.83
C ASN A 224 -22.04 1.44 -8.51
N LEU A 225 -21.10 2.39 -8.59
CA LEU A 225 -19.68 2.14 -8.43
C LEU A 225 -19.31 1.55 -7.07
N SER A 226 -20.04 1.91 -6.01
CA SER A 226 -19.81 1.38 -4.67
C SER A 226 -20.44 0.01 -4.40
N ALA A 227 -21.30 -0.49 -5.30
CA ALA A 227 -22.01 -1.75 -5.13
C ALA A 227 -22.09 -2.59 -6.43
N GLY A 228 -21.39 -2.19 -7.49
CA GLY A 228 -21.52 -2.78 -8.84
C GLY A 228 -21.27 -4.28 -8.89
N VAL A 229 -20.33 -4.80 -8.09
CA VAL A 229 -20.09 -6.24 -7.99
C VAL A 229 -21.30 -6.97 -7.39
N ASN A 230 -21.87 -6.44 -6.29
CA ASN A 230 -23.08 -7.02 -5.66
C ASN A 230 -24.29 -6.90 -6.57
N GLN A 231 -24.43 -5.75 -7.26
CA GLN A 231 -25.47 -5.51 -8.26
C GLN A 231 -25.39 -6.56 -9.38
N THR A 232 -24.19 -6.86 -9.87
CA THR A 232 -23.98 -7.88 -10.90
C THR A 232 -24.38 -9.28 -10.42
N PHE A 233 -23.99 -9.64 -9.18
CA PHE A 233 -24.44 -10.90 -8.59
C PHE A 233 -25.95 -10.99 -8.47
N ALA A 234 -26.59 -9.91 -8.00
CA ALA A 234 -28.05 -9.87 -7.89
C ALA A 234 -28.72 -10.07 -9.26
N THR A 235 -28.24 -9.38 -10.30
CA THR A 235 -28.77 -9.51 -11.68
C THR A 235 -28.58 -10.93 -12.22
N LEU A 236 -27.38 -11.49 -12.10
CA LEU A 236 -27.08 -12.84 -12.62
C LEU A 236 -27.83 -13.94 -11.88
N ILE A 237 -27.88 -13.87 -10.54
CA ILE A 237 -28.50 -14.93 -9.72
C ILE A 237 -30.04 -14.86 -9.85
N ASN A 238 -30.62 -13.65 -9.78
CA ASN A 238 -32.07 -13.47 -9.87
C ASN A 238 -32.62 -13.77 -11.27
N HIS A 239 -31.75 -13.78 -12.31
CA HIS A 239 -32.10 -14.28 -13.63
C HIS A 239 -32.62 -15.74 -13.58
N TYR A 240 -32.04 -16.57 -12.66
CA TYR A 240 -32.48 -17.95 -12.46
C TYR A 240 -33.62 -18.11 -11.47
N GLY A 241 -34.01 -17.05 -10.77
CA GLY A 241 -35.17 -17.00 -9.90
C GLY A 241 -34.95 -16.18 -8.63
N SER A 242 -35.94 -15.35 -8.30
CA SER A 242 -35.90 -14.48 -7.12
C SER A 242 -35.79 -15.21 -5.78
N HIS A 243 -36.16 -16.51 -5.74
CA HIS A 243 -35.99 -17.34 -4.54
C HIS A 243 -34.52 -17.60 -4.16
N LEU A 244 -33.57 -17.24 -5.04
CA LEU A 244 -32.13 -17.39 -4.83
C LEU A 244 -31.48 -16.12 -4.22
N ASP A 245 -32.25 -15.10 -3.88
CA ASP A 245 -31.75 -13.84 -3.32
C ASP A 245 -30.91 -14.01 -2.04
N TRP A 246 -31.18 -15.05 -1.25
CA TRP A 246 -30.37 -15.36 -0.08
C TRP A 246 -28.90 -15.69 -0.44
N ILE A 247 -28.61 -16.20 -1.66
CA ILE A 247 -27.25 -16.44 -2.14
C ILE A 247 -26.54 -15.10 -2.36
N VAL A 248 -27.23 -14.14 -2.94
CA VAL A 248 -26.71 -12.76 -3.12
C VAL A 248 -26.28 -12.16 -1.79
N ARG A 249 -27.10 -12.33 -0.75
CA ARG A 249 -26.79 -11.85 0.62
C ARG A 249 -25.54 -12.51 1.20
N ILE A 250 -25.37 -13.82 1.02
CA ILE A 250 -24.18 -14.54 1.48
C ILE A 250 -22.92 -14.05 0.73
N ILE A 251 -23.01 -13.91 -0.60
CA ILE A 251 -21.90 -13.40 -1.41
C ILE A 251 -21.54 -11.97 -1.00
N ALA A 252 -22.54 -11.11 -0.79
CA ALA A 252 -22.32 -9.74 -0.32
C ALA A 252 -21.64 -9.71 1.06
N ALA A 253 -22.00 -10.63 1.97
CA ALA A 253 -21.30 -10.77 3.24
C ALA A 253 -19.82 -11.12 3.06
N PHE A 254 -19.51 -12.11 2.20
CA PHE A 254 -18.13 -12.50 1.93
C PHE A 254 -17.32 -11.38 1.28
N ILE A 255 -17.88 -10.66 0.31
CA ILE A 255 -17.24 -9.52 -0.33
C ILE A 255 -16.96 -8.42 0.72
N GLY A 256 -17.96 -8.06 1.53
CA GLY A 256 -17.79 -7.09 2.61
C GLY A 256 -16.72 -7.49 3.60
N LEU A 257 -16.67 -8.76 4.03
CA LEU A 257 -15.64 -9.30 4.92
C LEU A 257 -14.24 -9.26 4.27
N GLY A 258 -14.13 -9.46 2.96
CA GLY A 258 -12.87 -9.34 2.22
C GLY A 258 -12.29 -7.93 2.32
N VAL A 259 -13.10 -6.92 2.06
CA VAL A 259 -12.66 -5.50 2.14
C VAL A 259 -12.43 -5.05 3.59
N LEU A 260 -13.21 -5.55 4.56
CA LEU A 260 -12.93 -5.35 5.99
C LEU A 260 -11.54 -5.88 6.39
N ALA A 261 -11.20 -7.07 5.88
CA ALA A 261 -9.89 -7.66 6.12
C ALA A 261 -8.75 -6.85 5.47
N GLU A 262 -8.97 -6.31 4.29
CA GLU A 262 -8.03 -5.42 3.60
C GLU A 262 -7.80 -4.13 4.38
N ILE A 263 -8.84 -3.41 4.80
CA ILE A 263 -8.72 -2.21 5.64
C ILE A 263 -7.95 -2.53 6.92
N SER A 264 -8.25 -3.67 7.57
CA SER A 264 -7.55 -4.08 8.80
C SER A 264 -6.04 -4.23 8.57
N ALA A 265 -5.60 -4.71 7.41
CA ALA A 265 -4.19 -4.82 7.07
C ALA A 265 -3.51 -3.46 6.88
N TRP A 266 -4.24 -2.48 6.36
CA TRP A 266 -3.70 -1.14 6.05
C TRP A 266 -3.70 -0.16 7.24
N ILE A 267 -4.50 -0.34 8.31
CA ILE A 267 -4.62 0.63 9.41
C ILE A 267 -3.27 0.89 10.11
N VAL A 268 -2.51 -0.16 10.43
CA VAL A 268 -1.28 -0.02 11.24
C VAL A 268 -0.04 0.21 10.38
N GLY A 269 0.01 -0.32 9.14
CA GLY A 269 1.18 -0.26 8.28
C GLY A 269 1.70 1.18 8.05
N PRO A 270 0.90 2.09 7.45
CA PRO A 270 1.30 3.47 7.21
C PRO A 270 1.64 4.24 8.49
N SER A 271 0.93 3.97 9.59
CA SER A 271 1.22 4.57 10.89
C SER A 271 2.58 4.12 11.44
N ARG A 272 3.00 2.87 11.23
CA ARG A 272 4.34 2.39 11.59
C ARG A 272 5.42 3.05 10.73
N ALA A 273 5.18 3.21 9.44
CA ALA A 273 6.11 3.89 8.57
C ALA A 273 6.30 5.37 8.98
N MET A 274 5.20 6.07 9.31
CA MET A 274 5.26 7.45 9.82
C MET A 274 5.92 7.53 11.21
N TYR A 275 5.83 6.48 12.02
CA TYR A 275 6.50 6.38 13.31
C TYR A 275 8.03 6.47 13.20
N VAL A 276 8.62 5.95 12.12
CA VAL A 276 10.06 6.12 11.83
C VAL A 276 10.43 7.61 11.72
N ALA A 277 9.61 8.40 11.04
CA ALA A 277 9.81 9.85 10.96
C ALA A 277 9.66 10.54 12.34
N ALA A 278 8.75 10.05 13.17
CA ALA A 278 8.63 10.55 14.54
C ALA A 278 9.88 10.25 15.36
N GLN A 279 10.45 9.05 15.29
CA GLN A 279 11.69 8.67 15.96
C GLN A 279 12.86 9.56 15.55
N LYS A 280 12.97 9.92 14.27
CA LYS A 280 13.97 10.86 13.76
C LYS A 280 13.75 12.32 14.18
N GLY A 281 12.73 12.60 15.02
CA GLY A 281 12.45 13.96 15.51
C GLY A 281 11.78 14.88 14.51
N ILE A 282 11.29 14.34 13.36
CA ILE A 282 10.59 15.13 12.35
C ILE A 282 9.18 15.50 12.82
N LEU A 283 8.54 14.59 13.58
CA LEU A 283 7.21 14.81 14.15
C LEU A 283 7.27 15.13 15.65
N PRO A 284 6.24 15.77 16.20
CA PRO A 284 6.14 16.05 17.65
C PRO A 284 6.34 14.81 18.50
N PRO A 285 6.92 14.94 19.73
CA PRO A 285 7.26 13.80 20.59
C PRO A 285 6.06 12.90 20.98
N VAL A 286 4.84 13.42 20.94
CA VAL A 286 3.62 12.65 21.21
C VAL A 286 3.48 11.44 20.27
N PHE A 287 3.93 11.57 19.03
CA PHE A 287 3.86 10.52 18.00
C PHE A 287 4.90 9.41 18.18
N LYS A 288 5.84 9.54 19.13
CA LYS A 288 6.80 8.47 19.51
C LYS A 288 6.20 7.44 20.47
N LYS A 289 4.98 7.64 20.97
CA LYS A 289 4.36 6.75 21.93
C LYS A 289 3.77 5.52 21.25
N VAL A 290 4.11 4.34 21.77
CA VAL A 290 3.52 3.06 21.40
C VAL A 290 2.83 2.42 22.60
N ASN A 291 1.87 1.54 22.35
CA ASN A 291 1.24 0.73 23.39
C ASN A 291 2.03 -0.57 23.65
N LYS A 292 1.52 -1.43 24.56
CA LYS A 292 2.12 -2.74 24.89
C LYS A 292 2.18 -3.73 23.72
N HIS A 293 1.57 -3.42 22.60
CA HIS A 293 1.55 -4.22 21.36
C HIS A 293 2.34 -3.56 20.23
N ASP A 294 3.22 -2.60 20.54
CA ASP A 294 4.05 -1.84 19.61
C ASP A 294 3.26 -1.11 18.50
N VAL A 295 2.01 -0.75 18.82
CA VAL A 295 1.17 0.06 17.92
C VAL A 295 1.35 1.54 18.27
N PRO A 296 1.66 2.42 17.30
CA PRO A 296 1.80 3.86 17.51
C PRO A 296 0.42 4.53 17.63
N VAL A 297 -0.22 4.35 18.80
CA VAL A 297 -1.61 4.78 19.06
C VAL A 297 -1.88 6.22 18.67
N PRO A 298 -1.02 7.23 19.00
CA PRO A 298 -1.30 8.61 18.62
C PRO A 298 -1.36 8.81 17.10
N LEU A 299 -0.54 8.09 16.32
CA LEU A 299 -0.57 8.15 14.85
C LEU A 299 -1.82 7.48 14.29
N VAL A 300 -2.21 6.31 14.81
CA VAL A 300 -3.43 5.61 14.42
C VAL A 300 -4.67 6.46 14.73
N MET A 301 -4.72 7.10 15.90
CA MET A 301 -5.85 7.98 16.25
C MET A 301 -5.87 9.25 15.39
N PHE A 302 -4.71 9.84 15.10
CA PHE A 302 -4.58 10.98 14.19
C PHE A 302 -5.07 10.62 12.77
N GLN A 303 -4.65 9.45 12.26
CA GLN A 303 -5.16 8.88 11.02
C GLN A 303 -6.70 8.77 11.05
N GLY A 304 -7.27 8.25 12.13
CA GLY A 304 -8.71 8.10 12.30
C GLY A 304 -9.48 9.43 12.24
N VAL A 305 -8.92 10.49 12.82
CA VAL A 305 -9.50 11.83 12.73
C VAL A 305 -9.48 12.36 11.30
N ILE A 306 -8.37 12.18 10.57
CA ILE A 306 -8.25 12.61 9.18
C ILE A 306 -9.25 11.85 8.29
N VAL A 307 -9.38 10.52 8.46
CA VAL A 307 -10.37 9.70 7.75
C VAL A 307 -11.79 10.19 8.02
N THR A 308 -12.09 10.55 9.28
CA THR A 308 -13.40 11.10 9.64
C THR A 308 -13.69 12.41 8.89
N ILE A 309 -12.71 13.31 8.79
CA ILE A 309 -12.84 14.56 8.04
C ILE A 309 -13.08 14.26 6.55
N TRP A 310 -12.30 13.38 5.93
CA TRP A 310 -12.49 12.98 4.54
C TRP A 310 -13.84 12.31 4.30
N ALA A 311 -14.28 11.44 5.22
CA ALA A 311 -15.60 10.81 5.14
C ALA A 311 -16.72 11.85 5.09
N ILE A 312 -16.66 12.88 5.94
CA ILE A 312 -17.64 13.98 5.96
C ILE A 312 -17.61 14.75 4.64
N VAL A 313 -16.41 15.22 4.23
CA VAL A 313 -16.25 16.06 3.03
C VAL A 313 -16.69 15.30 1.78
N LEU A 314 -16.23 14.07 1.58
CA LEU A 314 -16.51 13.29 0.38
C LEU A 314 -17.94 12.75 0.33
N THR A 315 -18.53 12.37 1.48
CA THR A 315 -19.88 11.81 1.49
C THR A 315 -20.97 12.89 1.39
N LEU A 316 -20.76 14.04 2.01
CA LEU A 316 -21.75 15.10 2.03
C LEU A 316 -21.55 16.17 0.95
N GLY A 317 -20.30 16.36 0.49
CA GLY A 317 -19.91 17.38 -0.49
C GLY A 317 -19.52 16.83 -1.86
N GLY A 318 -19.63 15.52 -2.12
CA GLY A 318 -19.04 14.89 -3.30
C GLY A 318 -19.93 14.79 -4.54
N GLY A 319 -21.08 15.46 -4.63
CA GLY A 319 -21.89 15.52 -5.86
C GLY A 319 -22.64 14.24 -6.23
N GLY A 320 -22.95 13.38 -5.26
CA GLY A 320 -23.69 12.13 -5.44
C GLY A 320 -22.81 10.87 -5.27
N ASN A 321 -23.46 9.71 -5.18
CA ASN A 321 -22.81 8.46 -4.75
C ASN A 321 -21.62 8.05 -5.65
N ASN A 322 -21.83 8.00 -6.96
CA ASN A 322 -20.78 7.59 -7.90
C ASN A 322 -19.69 8.66 -8.03
N MET A 323 -20.07 9.95 -8.01
CA MET A 323 -19.11 11.04 -8.07
C MET A 323 -18.23 11.08 -6.80
N SER A 324 -18.81 10.93 -5.61
CA SER A 324 -18.07 10.84 -4.35
C SER A 324 -17.07 9.67 -4.35
N PHE A 325 -17.48 8.52 -4.90
CA PHE A 325 -16.61 7.35 -5.07
C PHE A 325 -15.43 7.68 -5.98
N MET A 326 -15.69 8.24 -7.17
CA MET A 326 -14.63 8.61 -8.13
C MET A 326 -13.72 9.70 -7.59
N THR A 327 -14.29 10.73 -6.94
CA THR A 327 -13.48 11.80 -6.33
C THR A 327 -12.52 11.25 -5.27
N SER A 328 -13.01 10.33 -4.42
CA SER A 328 -12.16 9.70 -3.39
C SER A 328 -11.06 8.84 -4.01
N MET A 329 -11.36 8.08 -5.07
CA MET A 329 -10.34 7.31 -5.79
C MET A 329 -9.29 8.20 -6.45
N SER A 330 -9.72 9.24 -7.18
CA SER A 330 -8.81 10.15 -7.88
C SER A 330 -7.93 10.92 -6.89
N LEU A 331 -8.49 11.39 -5.77
CA LEU A 331 -7.71 12.08 -4.73
C LEU A 331 -6.68 11.14 -4.08
N THR A 332 -7.03 9.89 -3.82
CA THR A 332 -6.09 8.87 -3.35
C THR A 332 -4.93 8.72 -4.33
N VAL A 333 -5.25 8.56 -5.63
CA VAL A 333 -4.25 8.37 -6.68
C VAL A 333 -3.31 9.56 -6.81
N VAL A 334 -3.83 10.79 -6.89
CA VAL A 334 -2.95 11.96 -7.07
C VAL A 334 -2.01 12.18 -5.90
N ILE A 335 -2.44 11.89 -4.67
CA ILE A 335 -1.57 11.95 -3.49
C ILE A 335 -0.52 10.83 -3.54
N TYR A 336 -0.91 9.60 -3.86
CA TYR A 336 0.01 8.47 -3.90
C TYR A 336 1.03 8.59 -5.02
N LEU A 337 0.64 9.13 -6.18
CA LEU A 337 1.56 9.37 -7.29
C LEU A 337 2.70 10.31 -6.91
N MET A 338 2.53 11.20 -5.93
CA MET A 338 3.63 12.01 -5.41
C MET A 338 4.73 11.14 -4.76
N THR A 339 4.36 10.08 -4.06
CA THR A 339 5.30 9.09 -3.55
C THR A 339 6.07 8.41 -4.69
N TYR A 340 5.35 7.99 -5.74
CA TYR A 340 5.98 7.33 -6.90
C TYR A 340 6.85 8.27 -7.74
N PHE A 341 6.49 9.55 -7.86
CA PHE A 341 7.40 10.53 -8.47
C PHE A 341 8.73 10.60 -7.73
N LEU A 342 8.67 10.67 -6.40
CA LEU A 342 9.89 10.69 -5.59
C LEU A 342 10.67 9.37 -5.67
N LEU A 343 9.97 8.24 -5.72
CA LEU A 343 10.58 6.91 -5.90
C LEU A 343 11.32 6.85 -7.25
N PHE A 344 10.68 7.21 -8.36
CA PHE A 344 11.30 7.15 -9.68
C PHE A 344 12.43 8.16 -9.86
N ILE A 345 12.27 9.39 -9.35
CA ILE A 345 13.34 10.40 -9.38
C ILE A 345 14.52 9.93 -8.52
N GLY A 346 14.23 9.36 -7.34
CA GLY A 346 15.25 8.76 -6.47
C GLY A 346 15.98 7.62 -7.17
N TYR A 347 15.25 6.69 -7.77
CA TYR A 347 15.81 5.57 -8.52
C TYR A 347 16.68 6.05 -9.70
N LEU A 348 16.19 6.95 -10.53
CA LEU A 348 16.95 7.50 -11.65
C LEU A 348 18.20 8.24 -11.18
N THR A 349 18.11 9.01 -10.08
CA THR A 349 19.25 9.66 -9.46
C THR A 349 20.29 8.68 -8.98
N LEU A 350 19.85 7.57 -8.37
CA LEU A 350 20.70 6.49 -7.91
C LEU A 350 21.46 5.83 -9.08
N VAL A 351 20.73 5.46 -10.14
CA VAL A 351 21.29 4.82 -11.33
C VAL A 351 22.29 5.72 -12.06
N LEU A 352 21.98 7.01 -12.21
CA LEU A 352 22.81 7.95 -12.94
C LEU A 352 24.04 8.43 -12.15
N LYS A 353 23.94 8.61 -10.84
CA LYS A 353 25.03 9.12 -10.01
C LYS A 353 25.96 8.04 -9.48
N ARG A 354 25.49 6.82 -9.31
CA ARG A 354 26.25 5.73 -8.70
C ARG A 354 26.53 4.61 -9.70
N LYS A 355 27.69 4.66 -10.32
CA LYS A 355 28.26 3.54 -11.09
C LYS A 355 28.46 2.25 -10.26
N THR A 356 28.36 2.34 -8.94
CA THR A 356 28.65 1.27 -7.98
C THR A 356 27.42 0.50 -7.50
N THR A 357 26.18 0.90 -7.84
CA THR A 357 24.96 0.20 -7.41
C THR A 357 24.87 -1.22 -7.96
N ASP A 358 25.45 -1.46 -9.12
CA ASP A 358 25.39 -2.77 -9.78
C ASP A 358 26.06 -3.90 -8.99
N ALA A 359 26.99 -3.57 -8.09
CA ALA A 359 27.71 -4.57 -7.29
C ALA A 359 27.07 -4.88 -5.93
N GLN A 360 26.13 -4.08 -5.45
CA GLN A 360 25.64 -4.15 -4.08
C GLN A 360 24.21 -4.68 -3.93
N ALA A 361 23.30 -4.38 -4.86
CA ALA A 361 21.91 -4.86 -4.75
C ALA A 361 21.81 -6.36 -5.06
N ALA A 362 21.09 -7.12 -4.22
CA ALA A 362 20.85 -8.54 -4.44
C ALA A 362 20.01 -8.80 -5.69
N TYR A 363 19.05 -7.92 -5.99
CA TYR A 363 18.32 -7.88 -7.25
C TYR A 363 18.73 -6.67 -8.07
N GLN A 364 18.83 -6.84 -9.38
CA GLN A 364 19.15 -5.77 -10.32
C GLN A 364 18.31 -5.92 -11.58
N ILE A 365 17.77 -4.82 -12.07
CA ILE A 365 17.08 -4.81 -13.37
C ILE A 365 18.11 -5.16 -14.45
N PRO A 366 17.88 -6.23 -15.26
CA PRO A 366 18.81 -6.65 -16.31
C PRO A 366 18.91 -5.61 -17.42
N GLY A 367 20.03 -5.59 -18.17
CA GLY A 367 20.22 -4.72 -19.35
C GLY A 367 21.05 -3.46 -19.11
N GLY A 368 21.66 -3.32 -17.91
CA GLY A 368 22.59 -2.22 -17.61
C GLY A 368 21.90 -0.86 -17.40
N VAL A 369 22.71 0.20 -17.27
CA VAL A 369 22.25 1.55 -16.89
C VAL A 369 21.17 2.09 -17.85
N VAL A 370 21.32 1.89 -19.15
CA VAL A 370 20.37 2.41 -20.15
C VAL A 370 18.99 1.80 -19.95
N PHE A 371 18.91 0.47 -19.81
CA PHE A 371 17.63 -0.21 -19.64
C PHE A 371 16.99 0.15 -18.28
N LYS A 372 17.77 0.27 -17.22
CA LYS A 372 17.32 0.77 -15.91
C LYS A 372 16.70 2.17 -16.02
N CYS A 373 17.36 3.08 -16.75
CA CYS A 373 16.82 4.42 -17.00
C CYS A 373 15.53 4.38 -17.83
N ILE A 374 15.42 3.49 -18.82
CA ILE A 374 14.18 3.33 -19.61
C ILE A 374 13.04 2.87 -18.70
N VAL A 375 13.25 1.84 -17.89
CA VAL A 375 12.22 1.34 -16.95
C VAL A 375 11.77 2.42 -15.98
N GLY A 376 12.72 3.14 -15.35
CA GLY A 376 12.39 4.23 -14.44
C GLY A 376 11.68 5.40 -15.13
N ALA A 377 12.10 5.76 -16.35
CA ALA A 377 11.47 6.83 -17.12
C ALA A 377 10.06 6.46 -17.60
N VAL A 378 9.83 5.23 -18.03
CA VAL A 378 8.49 4.74 -18.43
C VAL A 378 7.55 4.80 -17.23
N GLY A 379 7.94 4.28 -16.07
CA GLY A 379 7.13 4.37 -14.85
C GLY A 379 6.83 5.81 -14.43
N PHE A 380 7.83 6.69 -14.49
CA PHE A 380 7.65 8.12 -14.19
C PHE A 380 6.68 8.80 -15.17
N LEU A 381 6.85 8.61 -16.48
CA LEU A 381 6.00 9.23 -17.50
C LEU A 381 4.57 8.69 -17.44
N THR A 382 4.37 7.41 -17.17
CA THR A 382 3.04 6.84 -16.96
C THR A 382 2.39 7.40 -15.69
N SER A 383 3.17 7.57 -14.61
CA SER A 383 2.69 8.25 -13.40
C SER A 383 2.29 9.70 -13.68
N LEU A 384 3.09 10.42 -14.46
CA LEU A 384 2.79 11.81 -14.84
C LEU A 384 1.53 11.90 -15.71
N PHE A 385 1.37 10.99 -16.66
CA PHE A 385 0.17 10.91 -17.48
C PHE A 385 -1.07 10.66 -16.62
N ALA A 386 -1.02 9.65 -15.73
CA ALA A 386 -2.12 9.36 -14.81
C ALA A 386 -2.44 10.54 -13.88
N PHE A 387 -1.41 11.21 -13.38
CA PHE A 387 -1.56 12.40 -12.54
C PHE A 387 -2.31 13.51 -13.26
N ILE A 388 -1.93 13.81 -14.50
CA ILE A 388 -2.57 14.88 -15.28
C ILE A 388 -4.04 14.56 -15.56
N ILE A 389 -4.33 13.34 -16.04
CA ILE A 389 -5.71 12.96 -16.37
C ILE A 389 -6.61 12.85 -15.15
N SER A 390 -6.06 12.62 -13.96
CA SER A 390 -6.86 12.53 -12.71
C SER A 390 -7.61 13.81 -12.36
N PHE A 391 -7.16 14.97 -12.86
CA PHE A 391 -7.82 16.26 -12.59
C PHE A 391 -9.00 16.55 -13.49
N PHE A 392 -9.23 15.74 -14.52
CA PHE A 392 -10.40 15.87 -15.37
C PHE A 392 -11.57 15.05 -14.78
N PRO A 393 -12.79 15.58 -14.80
CA PRO A 393 -13.96 14.82 -14.34
C PRO A 393 -14.23 13.66 -15.31
N PRO A 394 -14.57 12.46 -14.80
CA PRO A 394 -14.90 11.34 -15.67
C PRO A 394 -16.20 11.58 -16.44
N ASP A 395 -16.20 11.16 -17.72
CA ASP A 395 -17.41 11.15 -18.53
C ASP A 395 -18.43 10.12 -18.00
N ASN A 396 -19.70 10.34 -18.31
CA ASN A 396 -20.77 9.36 -18.11
C ASN A 396 -21.11 9.00 -16.65
N ILE A 397 -20.87 9.88 -15.67
CA ILE A 397 -21.42 9.73 -14.33
C ILE A 397 -22.74 10.51 -14.23
N PRO A 398 -23.91 9.83 -14.26
CA PRO A 398 -25.20 10.49 -14.19
C PRO A 398 -25.36 11.30 -12.90
N GLY A 399 -25.75 12.58 -13.02
CA GLY A 399 -26.04 13.45 -11.87
C GLY A 399 -24.83 13.93 -11.07
N GLY A 400 -23.59 13.70 -11.57
CA GLY A 400 -22.37 14.17 -10.91
C GLY A 400 -22.16 15.68 -11.06
N ASN A 401 -21.72 16.35 -9.99
CA ASN A 401 -21.28 17.74 -10.02
C ASN A 401 -19.80 17.82 -10.31
N THR A 402 -19.41 18.15 -11.55
CA THR A 402 -18.01 18.23 -11.98
C THR A 402 -17.22 19.30 -11.23
N GLY A 403 -17.85 20.43 -10.88
CA GLY A 403 -17.21 21.51 -10.13
C GLY A 403 -16.84 21.09 -8.69
N GLU A 404 -17.65 20.25 -8.06
CA GLU A 404 -17.33 19.69 -6.74
C GLU A 404 -16.16 18.71 -6.85
N TYR A 405 -16.13 17.85 -7.87
CA TYR A 405 -15.00 16.96 -8.15
C TYR A 405 -13.68 17.73 -8.28
N GLU A 406 -13.64 18.71 -9.18
CA GLU A 406 -12.44 19.50 -9.45
C GLU A 406 -11.98 20.29 -8.21
N THR A 407 -12.93 20.86 -7.45
CA THR A 407 -12.63 21.64 -6.25
C THR A 407 -12.06 20.77 -5.14
N ILE A 408 -12.72 19.67 -4.79
CA ILE A 408 -12.27 18.78 -3.71
C ILE A 408 -10.92 18.16 -4.07
N LEU A 409 -10.76 17.73 -5.33
CA LEU A 409 -9.50 17.14 -5.80
C LEU A 409 -8.34 18.14 -5.73
N THR A 410 -8.54 19.34 -6.31
CA THR A 410 -7.47 20.35 -6.38
C THR A 410 -7.11 20.90 -5.02
N VAL A 411 -8.10 21.31 -4.22
CA VAL A 411 -7.86 21.87 -2.88
C VAL A 411 -7.27 20.81 -1.96
N GLY A 412 -7.85 19.59 -1.94
CA GLY A 412 -7.37 18.48 -1.13
C GLY A 412 -5.94 18.10 -1.47
N PHE A 413 -5.61 18.01 -2.77
CA PHE A 413 -4.27 17.74 -3.23
C PHE A 413 -3.27 18.83 -2.82
N ILE A 414 -3.57 20.12 -3.04
CA ILE A 414 -2.66 21.24 -2.70
C ILE A 414 -2.36 21.25 -1.20
N VAL A 415 -3.37 21.06 -0.36
CA VAL A 415 -3.19 21.00 1.10
C VAL A 415 -2.21 19.90 1.47
N VAL A 416 -2.41 18.68 0.97
CA VAL A 416 -1.54 17.54 1.29
C VAL A 416 -0.15 17.71 0.69
N LEU A 417 -0.01 18.31 -0.49
CA LEU A 417 1.25 18.53 -1.16
C LEU A 417 2.20 19.43 -0.35
N VAL A 418 1.67 20.48 0.28
CA VAL A 418 2.49 21.51 0.97
C VAL A 418 2.82 21.11 2.41
N LEU A 419 1.93 20.38 3.07
CA LEU A 419 2.03 20.05 4.50
C LEU A 419 3.38 19.42 4.93
N PRO A 420 3.96 18.41 4.25
CA PRO A 420 5.19 17.77 4.71
C PRO A 420 6.37 18.74 4.78
N PHE A 421 6.43 19.71 3.86
CA PHE A 421 7.49 20.69 3.86
C PHE A 421 7.36 21.67 5.02
N ILE A 422 6.14 22.08 5.36
CA ILE A 422 5.87 22.92 6.53
C ILE A 422 6.24 22.15 7.80
N ILE A 423 5.78 20.92 7.97
CA ILE A 423 6.06 20.10 9.15
C ILE A 423 7.57 19.89 9.30
N TYR A 424 8.27 19.63 8.20
CA TYR A 424 9.72 19.39 8.23
C TYR A 424 10.53 20.60 8.72
N GLU A 425 10.09 21.84 8.48
CA GLU A 425 10.76 23.05 8.99
C GLU A 425 10.65 23.17 10.53
N PHE A 426 9.60 22.62 11.15
CA PHE A 426 9.41 22.63 12.60
C PHE A 426 9.99 21.41 13.31
N ARG A 427 10.79 20.57 12.63
CA ARG A 427 11.39 19.37 13.22
C ARG A 427 12.34 19.70 14.37
N ASP A 428 12.34 18.88 15.39
CA ASP A 428 13.23 18.97 16.55
C ASP A 428 14.29 17.86 16.52
N LYS A 429 15.45 18.16 15.98
CA LYS A 429 16.57 17.22 15.90
C LYS A 429 17.15 16.82 17.26
N LYS A 430 16.98 17.64 18.31
CA LYS A 430 17.50 17.35 19.65
C LYS A 430 16.79 16.18 20.33
N ASN A 431 15.57 15.89 19.92
CA ASN A 431 14.76 14.79 20.41
C ASN A 431 14.78 13.55 19.49
N ALA A 432 15.69 13.49 18.53
CA ALA A 432 15.88 12.29 17.72
C ALA A 432 16.37 11.14 18.61
N VAL A 433 15.71 9.98 18.53
CA VAL A 433 16.13 8.74 19.20
C VAL A 433 16.82 7.88 18.16
N ALA A 434 17.93 7.25 18.52
CA ALA A 434 18.55 6.26 17.63
C ALA A 434 17.51 5.20 17.25
N ILE A 435 17.35 4.95 15.96
CA ILE A 435 16.40 3.96 15.46
C ILE A 435 16.96 2.60 15.84
N ASP A 436 16.21 1.86 16.66
CA ASP A 436 16.46 0.43 16.86
C ASP A 436 15.77 -0.34 15.73
N PRO A 437 16.52 -0.79 14.71
CA PRO A 437 15.94 -1.49 13.58
C PRO A 437 15.29 -2.82 13.98
N THR A 438 15.68 -3.39 15.13
CA THR A 438 15.12 -4.67 15.59
C THR A 438 13.72 -4.54 16.17
N ARG A 439 13.35 -3.38 16.71
CA ARG A 439 11.99 -3.13 17.23
C ARG A 439 10.92 -2.96 16.14
N ILE A 440 11.34 -2.65 14.92
CA ILE A 440 10.40 -2.43 13.80
C ILE A 440 10.10 -3.72 13.04
N THR A 441 10.97 -4.74 13.13
CA THR A 441 10.97 -5.83 12.14
C THR A 441 10.81 -7.25 12.69
N THR A 442 11.04 -7.56 13.96
CA THR A 442 11.32 -8.97 14.25
C THR A 442 10.47 -9.65 15.33
N GLU A 443 9.90 -8.96 16.26
CA GLU A 443 9.21 -9.67 17.36
C GLU A 443 7.73 -10.00 17.09
N ASN A 444 7.14 -9.44 16.03
CA ASN A 444 5.71 -9.66 15.72
C ASN A 444 5.42 -9.98 14.24
N ALA A 445 6.43 -10.26 13.41
CA ALA A 445 6.16 -10.95 12.15
C ALA A 445 5.72 -12.39 12.51
N PRO A 446 4.54 -12.84 12.07
CA PRO A 446 4.19 -14.24 12.23
C PRO A 446 5.27 -15.06 11.53
N GLU A 447 5.83 -16.07 12.23
CA GLU A 447 6.69 -17.07 11.61
C GLU A 447 5.92 -17.69 10.46
N HIS A 448 6.09 -17.18 9.26
CA HIS A 448 5.52 -17.77 8.06
C HIS A 448 6.39 -18.94 7.65
N HIS A 449 6.10 -20.11 8.22
CA HIS A 449 6.44 -21.39 7.63
C HIS A 449 5.67 -21.57 6.30
N PHE A 450 6.14 -20.91 5.26
CA PHE A 450 5.81 -21.25 3.89
C PHE A 450 7.09 -21.67 3.19
N PHE A 451 7.25 -22.98 2.94
CA PHE A 451 8.42 -23.66 2.38
C PHE A 451 9.67 -23.66 3.28
N GLY A 452 9.87 -24.82 3.90
CA GLY A 452 10.91 -25.10 4.85
C GLY A 452 12.32 -24.72 4.41
N HIS A 453 13.01 -24.03 5.25
CA HIS A 453 14.26 -24.35 5.90
C HIS A 453 14.78 -23.12 6.67
N PRO A 454 15.05 -23.25 7.98
CA PRO A 454 15.71 -22.21 8.74
C PRO A 454 17.22 -22.42 8.63
N LYS A 455 17.96 -21.52 8.00
CA LYS A 455 19.38 -21.31 8.28
C LYS A 455 19.91 -20.10 7.55
N ALA A 456 20.08 -19.01 8.27
CA ALA A 456 21.26 -18.16 8.30
C ALA A 456 20.94 -16.92 9.18
N ARG A 457 21.16 -17.05 10.50
CA ARG A 457 21.49 -15.88 11.32
C ARG A 457 22.92 -15.51 10.96
N GLY A 458 23.09 -14.56 10.05
CA GLY A 458 24.34 -13.84 9.91
C GLY A 458 24.31 -12.66 10.88
N GLU A 459 25.33 -12.55 11.71
CA GLU A 459 25.58 -11.36 12.51
C GLU A 459 25.83 -10.19 11.56
N PHE A 460 24.93 -9.21 11.55
CA PHE A 460 25.08 -8.00 10.75
C PHE A 460 25.94 -7.00 11.51
N HIS A 461 27.17 -6.79 11.08
CA HIS A 461 27.97 -5.63 11.45
C HIS A 461 27.47 -4.42 10.65
N ILE A 462 26.78 -3.50 11.33
CA ILE A 462 26.47 -2.18 10.78
C ILE A 462 27.71 -1.32 10.94
N THR A 463 28.33 -0.91 9.84
CA THR A 463 29.32 0.18 9.87
C THR A 463 28.57 1.50 10.04
N PRO A 464 28.84 2.28 11.08
CA PRO A 464 28.19 3.59 11.27
C PRO A 464 28.57 4.54 10.12
N HIS A 465 27.62 5.38 9.73
CA HIS A 465 27.88 6.46 8.76
C HIS A 465 28.94 7.41 9.32
N PRO A 466 29.86 7.96 8.49
CA PRO A 466 30.92 8.85 8.96
C PRO A 466 30.46 10.06 9.78
N ASP A 467 29.20 10.49 9.64
CA ASP A 467 28.64 11.60 10.39
C ASP A 467 28.09 11.22 11.78
N ASP A 468 27.97 9.92 12.09
CA ASP A 468 27.49 9.42 13.39
C ASP A 468 28.65 9.29 14.41
N VAL A 469 29.89 9.48 13.97
CA VAL A 469 31.10 9.32 14.82
C VAL A 469 31.48 10.61 15.55
N MET A 470 30.87 11.75 15.26
CA MET A 470 31.14 12.99 15.96
C MET A 470 30.03 13.33 16.97
N GLN A 471 30.04 12.69 18.11
CA GLN A 471 29.62 13.17 19.44
C GLN A 471 29.44 11.99 20.39
N GLN A 472 30.53 11.28 20.70
CA GLN A 472 30.66 10.64 22.01
C GLN A 472 31.62 11.50 22.80
N ASP A 473 31.08 12.41 23.61
CA ASP A 473 31.82 13.02 24.71
C ASP A 473 32.21 11.87 25.68
N GLU A 474 33.50 11.57 25.70
CA GLU A 474 34.11 10.63 26.64
C GLU A 474 33.85 11.13 28.08
N ASP A 475 33.04 10.42 28.83
CA ASP A 475 32.94 10.59 30.27
C ASP A 475 34.18 9.91 30.90
N PRO A 476 35.14 10.70 31.47
CA PRO A 476 36.42 10.16 31.93
C PRO A 476 36.31 9.14 33.07
N LYS A 477 35.14 8.96 33.66
CA LYS A 477 34.91 8.01 34.76
C LYS A 477 34.66 6.57 34.31
N LYS A 478 34.35 6.33 33.04
CA LYS A 478 34.13 4.97 32.54
C LYS A 478 35.41 4.27 32.04
N VAL A 479 36.48 4.99 31.81
CA VAL A 479 37.76 4.42 31.34
C VAL A 479 38.52 3.72 32.46
N ASP A 480 38.38 4.20 33.72
CA ASP A 480 39.08 3.59 34.85
C ASP A 480 38.41 2.28 35.34
N ASP A 481 37.12 2.11 35.18
CA ASP A 481 36.43 0.86 35.55
C ASP A 481 36.70 -0.29 34.56
N GLN A 482 36.95 0.00 33.28
CA GLN A 482 37.32 -1.05 32.30
C GLN A 482 38.75 -1.52 32.47
N LYS A 483 39.68 -0.66 32.81
CA LYS A 483 41.08 -1.05 33.09
C LYS A 483 41.21 -1.93 34.34
N GLN A 484 40.40 -1.70 35.39
CA GLN A 484 40.42 -2.54 36.57
C GLN A 484 39.79 -3.92 36.37
N VAL A 485 38.91 -4.08 35.42
CA VAL A 485 38.29 -5.37 35.06
C VAL A 485 39.22 -6.21 34.17
N GLU A 486 40.03 -5.59 33.28
CA GLU A 486 41.03 -6.29 32.48
C GLU A 486 42.23 -6.73 33.31
N GLU A 487 42.73 -5.91 34.24
CA GLU A 487 43.81 -6.28 35.13
C GLU A 487 43.43 -7.46 36.08
N LYS A 488 42.18 -7.56 36.50
CA LYS A 488 41.68 -8.71 37.28
C LYS A 488 41.55 -9.99 36.49
N LYS A 489 41.32 -9.93 35.17
CA LYS A 489 41.27 -11.13 34.30
C LYS A 489 42.62 -11.66 33.91
N GLU A 490 43.68 -10.83 33.82
CA GLU A 490 45.05 -11.29 33.58
C GLU A 490 45.71 -12.00 34.74
N VAL A 491 45.26 -11.74 35.98
CA VAL A 491 45.80 -12.39 37.21
C VAL A 491 45.22 -13.80 37.42
N GLU A 492 44.03 -14.09 36.88
CA GLU A 492 43.37 -15.40 37.05
C GLU A 492 43.73 -16.44 35.95
N THR A 493 44.56 -16.10 34.97
CA THR A 493 44.88 -17.01 33.83
C THR A 493 46.35 -17.40 33.76
N LYS A 494 47.11 -17.44 34.85
CA LYS A 494 48.43 -18.09 34.85
C LYS A 494 48.30 -19.56 35.23
N PRO A 495 48.73 -20.52 34.38
CA PRO A 495 48.73 -21.94 34.74
C PRO A 495 49.85 -22.26 35.74
N GLU A 496 49.51 -22.96 36.83
CA GLU A 496 50.44 -23.59 37.69
C GLU A 496 51.24 -24.65 36.96
N SER A 497 52.57 -24.53 37.08
CA SER A 497 53.54 -25.51 36.60
C SER A 497 53.55 -26.73 37.55
N ASN A 498 53.13 -27.87 37.04
CA ASN A 498 53.39 -29.17 37.70
C ASN A 498 54.79 -29.64 37.39
N GLU A 499 55.66 -29.52 38.35
CA GLU A 499 56.84 -30.39 38.57
C GLU A 499 56.52 -31.44 39.61
N GLU A 500 57.11 -32.63 39.41
CA GLU A 500 57.18 -33.81 40.29
C GLU A 500 56.08 -34.88 40.04
N LYS A 501 56.40 -36.13 39.75
CA LYS A 501 57.48 -37.06 40.15
C LYS A 501 57.49 -38.28 39.27
N GLU A 502 58.71 -38.64 38.80
CA GLU A 502 59.11 -40.02 38.59
C GLU A 502 59.19 -40.71 39.93
N GLN A 503 58.65 -41.90 40.05
CA GLN A 503 59.19 -43.10 40.73
C GLN A 503 58.04 -44.08 41.08
N LYS A 504 57.93 -45.13 40.44
CA LYS A 504 58.08 -46.58 40.65
C LYS A 504 57.19 -47.34 39.68
#